data_959b52e459637636a12be1e99acfbf12
#
_entry.id   959b52e459637636a12be1e99acfbf12
#
_cell.length_a   1.000
_cell.length_b   1.000
_cell.length_c   1.000
_cell.angle_alpha   90.00
_cell.angle_beta   90.00
_cell.angle_gamma   90.00
#
_symmetry.space_group_name_H-M   'P 1'
#
loop_
_entity.id
_entity.type
_entity.pdbx_description
1 polymer ?
#
loop_
_entity_poly.entity_id
_entity_poly.type
_entity_poly.pdbx_seq_one_letter_code
_entity_poly.pdbx_strand_id
1 'polypeptide(L)'
;FAPVLNELHNRIQISGHTDSHPYSGGEAGYSNWDLSADRAKASRQELVAGGLDPEKLLRVSGMSDRIRFHGAGPFDAVNRRIEIIVLDSQVAERILNQEEYTAPQAGQSGQ
;
A
#
# COMPACT_ATOMS: atom_id res chain seq x y z
N PHE A 1 -16.53 2.73 10.83
CA PHE A 1 -15.44 1.78 10.58
C PHE A 1 -14.08 2.34 10.94
N ALA A 2 -13.74 3.51 10.43
CA ALA A 2 -12.42 4.08 10.70
C ALA A 2 -12.13 4.27 12.20
N PRO A 3 -13.07 4.76 13.03
CA PRO A 3 -12.79 4.89 14.46
C PRO A 3 -12.49 3.57 15.15
N VAL A 4 -13.03 2.46 14.66
CA VAL A 4 -12.76 1.14 15.24
C VAL A 4 -11.29 0.79 15.09
N LEU A 5 -10.69 1.16 13.97
CA LEU A 5 -9.27 0.92 13.73
C LEU A 5 -8.40 1.66 14.74
N ASN A 6 -8.84 2.81 15.23
CA ASN A 6 -8.08 3.56 16.22
C ASN A 6 -7.94 2.82 17.55
N GLU A 7 -8.82 1.86 17.81
CA GLU A 7 -8.76 1.08 19.04
C GLU A 7 -7.66 0.04 19.03
N LEU A 8 -7.13 -0.27 17.85
CA LEU A 8 -6.01 -1.20 17.74
C LEU A 8 -4.70 -0.49 18.04
N HIS A 9 -3.79 -1.21 18.67
CA HIS A 9 -2.44 -0.67 18.89
C HIS A 9 -1.58 -0.76 17.63
N ASN A 10 -2.01 -1.59 16.68
CA ASN A 10 -1.24 -1.87 15.48
C ASN A 10 -1.33 -0.72 14.49
N ARG A 11 -0.27 -0.54 13.72
CA ARG A 11 -0.30 0.35 12.57
C ARG A 11 -0.89 -0.37 11.38
N ILE A 12 -1.30 0.38 10.39
CA ILE A 12 -1.95 -0.19 9.21
C ILE A 12 -1.27 0.25 7.93
N GLN A 13 -1.46 -0.55 6.90
CA GLN A 13 -1.04 -0.27 5.53
C GLN A 13 -2.26 -0.34 4.63
N ILE A 14 -2.30 0.52 3.64
CA ILE A 14 -3.33 0.48 2.60
C ILE A 14 -2.65 0.12 1.29
N SER A 15 -3.15 -0.92 0.63
CA SER A 15 -2.65 -1.35 -0.67
C SER A 15 -3.76 -1.36 -1.69
N GLY A 16 -3.50 -0.76 -2.86
CA GLY A 16 -4.42 -0.78 -3.99
C GLY A 16 -3.99 -1.81 -5.01
N HIS A 17 -4.95 -2.48 -5.61
CA HIS A 17 -4.73 -3.55 -6.59
C HIS A 17 -5.65 -3.38 -7.77
N THR A 18 -5.20 -3.84 -8.94
CA THR A 18 -6.00 -3.85 -10.16
C THR A 18 -6.06 -5.28 -10.71
N ASP A 19 -6.98 -5.51 -11.65
CA ASP A 19 -6.87 -6.68 -12.52
C ASP A 19 -5.86 -6.40 -13.63
N SER A 20 -5.69 -7.37 -14.53
CA SER A 20 -4.67 -7.27 -15.58
C SER A 20 -5.18 -6.60 -16.85
N HIS A 21 -6.40 -6.08 -16.88
CA HIS A 21 -6.86 -5.30 -18.01
C HIS A 21 -6.02 -4.03 -18.12
N PRO A 22 -5.47 -3.73 -19.31
CA PRO A 22 -4.69 -2.49 -19.46
C PRO A 22 -5.58 -1.29 -19.21
N TYR A 23 -5.08 -0.33 -18.42
CA TYR A 23 -5.75 0.95 -18.34
C TYR A 23 -5.56 1.71 -19.64
N SER A 24 -6.49 2.62 -19.95
CA SER A 24 -6.54 3.22 -21.28
C SER A 24 -5.28 3.98 -21.70
N GLY A 25 -4.48 4.43 -20.76
CA GLY A 25 -3.23 5.11 -21.10
C GLY A 25 -2.07 4.17 -21.38
N GLY A 26 -2.22 2.88 -21.08
CA GLY A 26 -1.13 1.91 -21.23
C GLY A 26 0.08 2.30 -20.39
N GLU A 27 1.23 1.73 -20.74
CA GLU A 27 2.46 2.01 -20.00
C GLU A 27 3.03 3.38 -20.29
N ALA A 28 2.70 3.96 -21.44
CA ALA A 28 3.22 5.27 -21.83
C ALA A 28 2.46 6.41 -21.17
N GLY A 29 1.29 6.16 -20.61
CA GLY A 29 0.48 7.16 -19.94
C GLY A 29 0.10 6.72 -18.55
N TYR A 30 -1.16 6.94 -18.20
CA TYR A 30 -1.68 6.55 -16.89
C TYR A 30 -1.86 5.04 -16.87
N SER A 31 -1.11 4.36 -16.05
CA SER A 31 -1.08 2.88 -16.02
C SER A 31 -1.81 2.31 -14.82
N ASN A 32 -1.88 0.98 -14.76
CA ASN A 32 -2.42 0.30 -13.57
C ASN A 32 -1.61 0.60 -12.31
N TRP A 33 -0.33 0.90 -12.46
CA TRP A 33 0.47 1.36 -11.33
C TRP A 33 -0.07 2.66 -10.76
N ASP A 34 -0.34 3.62 -11.64
CA ASP A 34 -0.89 4.90 -11.22
C ASP A 34 -2.29 4.75 -10.65
N LEU A 35 -3.11 3.94 -11.30
CA LEU A 35 -4.48 3.72 -10.86
C LEU A 35 -4.53 3.12 -9.46
N SER A 36 -3.74 2.08 -9.21
CA SER A 36 -3.73 1.41 -7.91
C SER A 36 -3.20 2.34 -6.81
N ALA A 37 -2.18 3.12 -7.12
CA ALA A 37 -1.62 4.08 -6.17
C ALA A 37 -2.61 5.19 -5.85
N ASP A 38 -3.29 5.74 -6.87
CA ASP A 38 -4.25 6.81 -6.67
C ASP A 38 -5.45 6.33 -5.85
N ARG A 39 -5.91 5.11 -6.10
CA ARG A 39 -7.00 4.55 -5.33
C ARG A 39 -6.63 4.31 -3.87
N ALA A 40 -5.42 3.85 -3.62
CA ALA A 40 -4.93 3.68 -2.26
C ALA A 40 -4.85 5.02 -1.53
N LYS A 41 -4.37 6.05 -2.21
CA LYS A 41 -4.32 7.40 -1.64
C LYS A 41 -5.71 7.94 -1.34
N ALA A 42 -6.66 7.75 -2.25
CA ALA A 42 -8.03 8.20 -2.05
C ALA A 42 -8.66 7.49 -0.84
N SER A 43 -8.40 6.20 -0.70
CA SER A 43 -8.89 5.43 0.44
C SER A 43 -8.31 5.95 1.76
N ARG A 44 -7.04 6.30 1.77
CA ARG A 44 -6.43 6.91 2.94
C ARG A 44 -7.13 8.20 3.31
N GLN A 45 -7.37 9.06 2.33
CA GLN A 45 -8.04 10.34 2.58
C GLN A 45 -9.44 10.14 3.15
N GLU A 46 -10.18 9.17 2.62
CA GLU A 46 -11.52 8.88 3.11
C GLU A 46 -11.49 8.33 4.54
N LEU A 47 -10.54 7.46 4.85
CA LEU A 47 -10.43 6.91 6.20
C LEU A 47 -10.09 8.00 7.21
N VAL A 48 -9.17 8.88 6.88
CA VAL A 48 -8.82 9.99 7.77
C VAL A 48 -10.01 10.92 7.94
N ALA A 49 -10.70 11.24 6.85
CA ALA A 49 -11.90 12.09 6.93
C ALA A 49 -12.99 11.41 7.78
N GLY A 50 -13.04 10.09 7.80
CA GLY A 50 -13.99 9.33 8.60
C GLY A 50 -13.57 9.11 10.04
N GLY A 51 -12.43 9.65 10.46
CA GLY A 51 -12.01 9.60 11.85
C GLY A 51 -10.78 8.77 12.16
N LEU A 52 -10.13 8.18 11.15
CA LEU A 52 -8.90 7.44 11.40
C LEU A 52 -7.79 8.40 11.82
N ASP A 53 -7.08 8.02 12.89
CA ASP A 53 -5.89 8.74 13.31
C ASP A 53 -4.82 8.61 12.23
N PRO A 54 -4.35 9.74 11.64
CA PRO A 54 -3.33 9.68 10.58
C PRO A 54 -2.05 8.99 11.02
N GLU A 55 -1.74 9.02 12.30
CA GLU A 55 -0.52 8.41 12.82
C GLU A 55 -0.56 6.88 12.74
N LYS A 56 -1.73 6.29 12.56
CA LYS A 56 -1.82 4.85 12.40
C LYS A 56 -1.35 4.38 11.04
N LEU A 57 -1.39 5.24 10.05
CA LEU A 57 -1.01 4.87 8.68
C LEU A 57 0.49 4.89 8.53
N LEU A 58 1.05 3.73 8.23
CA LEU A 58 2.49 3.57 8.07
C LEU A 58 2.90 3.54 6.61
N ARG A 59 2.07 2.96 5.75
CA ARG A 59 2.41 2.82 4.34
C ARG A 59 1.16 2.83 3.48
N VAL A 60 1.25 3.48 2.32
CA VAL A 60 0.21 3.46 1.29
C VAL A 60 0.90 3.07 0.00
N SER A 61 0.43 2.02 -0.67
CA SER A 61 1.11 1.51 -1.86
C SER A 61 0.12 1.09 -2.93
N GLY A 62 0.56 1.21 -4.18
CA GLY A 62 -0.14 0.68 -5.33
C GLY A 62 0.64 -0.50 -5.89
N MET A 63 -0.04 -1.60 -6.08
CA MET A 63 0.58 -2.87 -6.49
C MET A 63 0.26 -3.26 -7.93
N SER A 64 -0.47 -2.42 -8.66
CA SER A 64 -0.90 -2.76 -10.02
C SER A 64 -1.62 -4.11 -10.03
N ASP A 65 -1.32 -4.97 -11.01
CA ASP A 65 -1.91 -6.31 -11.09
C ASP A 65 -0.97 -7.40 -10.57
N ARG A 66 0.04 -7.03 -9.79
CA ARG A 66 1.11 -7.95 -9.39
C ARG A 66 0.68 -8.99 -8.38
N ILE A 67 -0.33 -8.69 -7.57
CA ILE A 67 -0.79 -9.61 -6.53
C ILE A 67 -2.26 -9.90 -6.76
N ARG A 68 -2.54 -11.09 -7.27
CA ARG A 68 -3.92 -11.52 -7.50
C ARG A 68 -4.55 -12.00 -6.21
N PHE A 69 -5.86 -11.79 -6.09
CA PHE A 69 -6.61 -12.38 -5.00
C PHE A 69 -6.49 -13.90 -5.09
N HIS A 70 -6.38 -14.55 -3.95
CA HIS A 70 -6.14 -16.00 -3.90
C HIS A 70 -7.19 -16.75 -4.72
N GLY A 71 -6.72 -17.55 -5.68
CA GLY A 71 -7.61 -18.35 -6.53
C GLY A 71 -8.19 -17.61 -7.73
N ALA A 72 -7.92 -16.31 -7.87
CA ALA A 72 -8.48 -15.52 -8.96
C ALA A 72 -7.62 -15.61 -10.22
N GLY A 73 -8.28 -15.53 -11.38
CA GLY A 73 -7.59 -15.34 -12.64
C GLY A 73 -7.19 -13.89 -12.84
N PRO A 74 -6.29 -13.62 -13.82
CA PRO A 74 -5.73 -12.28 -13.96
C PRO A 74 -6.75 -11.19 -14.30
N PHE A 75 -7.84 -11.55 -14.96
CA PHE A 75 -8.85 -10.56 -15.36
C PHE A 75 -10.07 -10.53 -14.45
N ASP A 76 -10.04 -11.27 -13.35
CA ASP A 76 -11.20 -11.32 -12.45
C ASP A 76 -11.37 -10.01 -11.69
N ALA A 77 -12.63 -9.61 -11.57
CA ALA A 77 -12.98 -8.34 -10.94
C ALA A 77 -12.55 -8.26 -9.48
N VAL A 78 -12.44 -9.38 -8.80
CA VAL A 78 -12.04 -9.41 -7.38
C VAL A 78 -10.63 -8.87 -7.17
N ASN A 79 -9.82 -8.82 -8.23
CA ASN A 79 -8.47 -8.25 -8.14
C ASN A 79 -8.49 -6.72 -8.04
N ARG A 80 -9.60 -6.07 -8.42
CA ARG A 80 -9.76 -4.63 -8.26
C ARG A 80 -10.22 -4.35 -6.85
N ARG A 81 -9.27 -4.14 -5.97
CA ARG A 81 -9.59 -4.04 -4.54
C ARG A 81 -8.63 -3.11 -3.81
N ILE A 82 -9.09 -2.66 -2.66
CA ILE A 82 -8.26 -1.97 -1.68
C ILE A 82 -8.15 -2.92 -0.49
N GLU A 83 -6.93 -3.11 -0.02
CA GLU A 83 -6.68 -3.91 1.17
C GLU A 83 -6.21 -3.01 2.30
N ILE A 84 -6.81 -3.20 3.47
CA ILE A 84 -6.37 -2.55 4.69
C ILE A 84 -5.71 -3.63 5.51
N ILE A 85 -4.41 -3.50 5.71
CA ILE A 85 -3.60 -4.53 6.35
C ILE A 85 -3.20 -4.05 7.74
N VAL A 86 -3.60 -4.80 8.75
CA VAL A 86 -3.17 -4.54 10.13
C VAL A 86 -1.80 -5.16 10.29
N LEU A 87 -0.81 -4.34 10.59
CA LEU A 87 0.57 -4.78 10.63
C LEU A 87 0.92 -5.34 12.00
N ASP A 88 1.57 -6.51 12.00
CA ASP A 88 2.21 -7.04 13.18
C ASP A 88 3.27 -6.05 13.66
N SER A 89 3.46 -5.93 14.99
CA SER A 89 4.38 -4.96 15.55
C SER A 89 5.82 -5.17 15.06
N GLN A 90 6.23 -6.42 14.84
CA GLN A 90 7.57 -6.69 14.33
C GLN A 90 7.73 -6.24 12.89
N VAL A 91 6.69 -6.41 12.09
CA VAL A 91 6.71 -5.93 10.70
C VAL A 91 6.75 -4.41 10.68
N ALA A 92 5.95 -3.77 11.52
CA ALA A 92 5.93 -2.32 11.62
C ALA A 92 7.30 -1.78 12.04
N GLU A 93 7.94 -2.42 13.00
CA GLU A 93 9.27 -2.02 13.42
C GLU A 93 10.30 -2.14 12.29
N ARG A 94 10.22 -3.20 11.51
CA ARG A 94 11.13 -3.35 10.38
C ARG A 94 10.95 -2.24 9.35
N ILE A 95 9.72 -1.85 9.10
CA ILE A 95 9.44 -0.77 8.15
C ILE A 95 9.99 0.54 8.69
N LEU A 96 9.76 0.82 9.97
CA LEU A 96 10.24 2.04 10.60
C LEU A 96 11.76 2.07 10.67
N ASN A 97 12.38 0.93 10.94
CA ASN A 97 13.83 0.86 11.08
C ASN A 97 14.56 1.03 9.75
N GLN A 98 13.89 0.86 8.63
CA GLN A 98 14.49 1.16 7.33
C GLN A 98 14.92 2.62 7.24
N GLU A 99 14.26 3.50 7.96
CA GLU A 99 14.62 4.91 7.96
C GLU A 99 15.90 5.18 8.75
N GLU A 100 16.31 4.23 9.58
CA GLU A 100 17.57 4.33 10.30
C GLU A 100 18.76 3.86 9.49
N TYR A 101 18.51 3.28 8.31
CA TYR A 101 19.57 2.81 7.44
C TYR A 101 20.45 3.98 7.03
N THR A 102 21.73 3.81 7.25
CA THR A 102 22.70 4.80 6.80
C THR A 102 23.46 4.22 5.62
N ALA A 103 23.38 4.91 4.48
CA ALA A 103 24.10 4.46 3.29
C ALA A 103 25.58 4.35 3.58
N PRO A 104 26.28 3.36 3.01
CA PRO A 104 27.73 3.26 3.17
C PRO A 104 28.42 4.53 2.70
N GLN A 105 29.42 4.97 3.45
CA GLN A 105 30.22 6.10 3.03
C GLN A 105 31.17 5.67 1.92
N ALA A 106 31.73 6.66 1.22
CA ALA A 106 32.56 6.37 0.06
C ALA A 106 33.68 5.37 0.35
N GLY A 107 34.31 5.46 1.50
CA GLY A 107 35.35 4.52 1.86
C GLY A 107 34.89 3.13 2.24
N GLN A 108 33.60 2.93 2.35
CA GLN A 108 32.99 1.66 2.75
C GLN A 108 32.18 1.05 1.63
N SER A 109 32.12 1.69 0.51
CA SER A 109 31.14 1.37 -0.53
C SER A 109 31.34 0.01 -1.15
N GLY A 110 32.32 -0.67 -1.02
CA GLY A 110 32.49 -2.01 -1.53
C GLY A 110 31.86 -3.09 -0.68
N GLN A 111 31.27 -2.70 0.34
CA GLN A 111 30.76 -3.62 1.35
C GLN A 111 29.36 -4.08 1.08
#